data_ec000746a8d3d81b8fdb5c3530cb764c
#
_entry.id   ec000746a8d3d81b8fdb5c3530cb764c
#
_cell.length_a   1.000
_cell.length_b   1.000
_cell.length_c   1.000
_cell.angle_alpha   90.00
_cell.angle_beta   90.00
_cell.angle_gamma   90.00
#
_symmetry.space_group_name_H-M   'P 1'
#
loop_
_entity.id
_entity.type
_entity.pdbx_description
1 polymer ?
#
loop_
_entity_poly.entity_id
_entity_poly.type
_entity_poly.pdbx_seq_one_letter_code
_entity_poly.pdbx_strand_id
1 'polypeptide(L)'
;MRGFLGGKKQHYEAIDSAQMDHLRVFHDVARALTSSLELEEILHTIMNKMASFFGPERWSLMMVDEATTELYYAIAVGENEQTLKGLRVPLGEGVAGWVAATGNTLVVPDVALDPHWSVFSRNHPELNIQSIACLPVRANNKTLGVIQLLNSKLDLMSEFSLSFLRILCDYAAIAIQNSRSMNLIQELTITDDCTGLFNARHLYVTLDQQVQLAGNVQKTQFSLLFVDLDRFKNVNDTHGHQVGSALLAEVGNLLKRAAGPENSAYRYGGDEFVILLPGVGKDAAMATSMEICQRLRDARFLDSRGLSLAVSGSFGLATFPEDGNSVHAILRSADKMMYEVKATSRNNVAVAGRGLVMTPPQTGPRVINRPKTG
;
A
#
# COMPACT_ATOMS: atom_id res chain seq x y z
N MET A 1 -30.23 -40.94 -45.91
CA MET A 1 -28.92 -41.00 -45.23
C MET A 1 -28.18 -39.64 -45.09
N ARG A 2 -28.81 -38.49 -45.34
CA ARG A 2 -28.17 -37.14 -45.26
C ARG A 2 -28.43 -36.38 -43.95
N GLY A 3 -29.34 -36.83 -43.08
CA GLY A 3 -29.72 -36.11 -41.86
C GLY A 3 -28.86 -36.38 -40.61
N PHE A 4 -28.14 -37.49 -40.57
CA PHE A 4 -27.38 -37.95 -39.38
C PHE A 4 -25.95 -37.37 -39.28
N LEU A 5 -25.40 -36.84 -40.38
CA LEU A 5 -24.06 -36.25 -40.42
C LEU A 5 -24.02 -34.76 -40.06
N GLY A 6 -25.16 -34.06 -40.26
CA GLY A 6 -25.23 -32.62 -39.92
C GLY A 6 -25.27 -32.33 -38.41
N GLY A 7 -25.96 -33.17 -37.63
CA GLY A 7 -26.07 -32.99 -36.18
C GLY A 7 -24.76 -33.26 -35.43
N LYS A 8 -23.96 -34.25 -35.89
CA LYS A 8 -22.64 -34.52 -35.29
C LYS A 8 -21.65 -33.36 -35.53
N LYS A 9 -21.63 -32.78 -36.73
CA LYS A 9 -20.73 -31.70 -37.10
C LYS A 9 -21.04 -30.42 -36.31
N GLN A 10 -22.32 -30.05 -36.15
CA GLN A 10 -22.74 -28.94 -35.31
C GLN A 10 -22.42 -29.16 -33.83
N HIS A 11 -22.51 -30.39 -33.34
CA HIS A 11 -22.17 -30.70 -31.95
C HIS A 11 -20.66 -30.64 -31.70
N TYR A 12 -19.82 -31.07 -32.64
CA TYR A 12 -18.36 -30.92 -32.57
C TYR A 12 -17.93 -29.44 -32.68
N GLU A 13 -18.53 -28.65 -33.57
CA GLU A 13 -18.25 -27.22 -33.73
C GLU A 13 -18.67 -26.43 -32.49
N ALA A 14 -19.75 -26.80 -31.81
CA ALA A 14 -20.19 -26.15 -30.55
C ALA A 14 -19.28 -26.51 -29.36
N ILE A 15 -18.77 -27.74 -29.29
CA ILE A 15 -17.80 -28.15 -28.26
C ILE A 15 -16.46 -27.45 -28.47
N ASP A 16 -15.97 -27.35 -29.71
CA ASP A 16 -14.74 -26.63 -30.03
C ASP A 16 -14.85 -25.12 -29.70
N SER A 17 -16.00 -24.49 -29.97
CA SER A 17 -16.23 -23.09 -29.63
C SER A 17 -16.22 -22.84 -28.11
N ALA A 18 -16.91 -23.67 -27.34
CA ALA A 18 -16.94 -23.56 -25.89
C ALA A 18 -15.55 -23.78 -25.25
N GLN A 19 -14.77 -24.74 -25.76
CA GLN A 19 -13.41 -24.99 -25.29
C GLN A 19 -12.47 -23.80 -25.59
N MET A 20 -12.63 -23.15 -26.75
CA MET A 20 -11.86 -21.96 -27.12
C MET A 20 -12.20 -20.76 -26.23
N ASP A 21 -13.45 -20.59 -25.83
CA ASP A 21 -13.85 -19.51 -24.93
C ASP A 21 -13.26 -19.68 -23.52
N HIS A 22 -13.16 -20.91 -23.02
CA HIS A 22 -12.50 -21.20 -21.73
C HIS A 22 -11.00 -20.90 -21.78
N LEU A 23 -10.32 -21.30 -22.86
CA LEU A 23 -8.89 -21.02 -23.05
C LEU A 23 -8.63 -19.51 -23.09
N ARG A 24 -9.52 -18.71 -23.69
CA ARG A 24 -9.42 -17.24 -23.67
C ARG A 24 -9.54 -16.68 -22.26
N VAL A 25 -10.49 -17.16 -21.47
CA VAL A 25 -10.64 -16.72 -20.07
C VAL A 25 -9.38 -17.00 -19.27
N PHE A 26 -8.82 -18.22 -19.38
CA PHE A 26 -7.56 -18.56 -18.70
C PHE A 26 -6.40 -17.67 -19.14
N HIS A 27 -6.29 -17.42 -20.44
CA HIS A 27 -5.26 -16.53 -20.97
C HIS A 27 -5.41 -15.10 -20.43
N ASP A 28 -6.62 -14.55 -20.40
CA ASP A 28 -6.90 -13.20 -19.90
C ASP A 28 -6.59 -13.07 -18.40
N VAL A 29 -6.96 -14.07 -17.60
CA VAL A 29 -6.68 -14.10 -16.17
C VAL A 29 -5.17 -14.27 -15.91
N ALA A 30 -4.50 -15.18 -16.62
CA ALA A 30 -3.05 -15.36 -16.52
C ALA A 30 -2.30 -14.07 -16.90
N ARG A 31 -2.77 -13.37 -17.92
CA ARG A 31 -2.22 -12.07 -18.31
C ARG A 31 -2.44 -10.99 -17.23
N ALA A 32 -3.61 -10.93 -16.62
CA ALA A 32 -3.89 -10.02 -15.53
C ALA A 32 -2.94 -10.25 -14.34
N LEU A 33 -2.68 -11.51 -13.97
CA LEU A 33 -1.73 -11.89 -12.90
C LEU A 33 -0.29 -11.42 -13.17
N THR A 34 0.08 -11.24 -14.43
CA THR A 34 1.44 -10.85 -14.83
C THR A 34 1.58 -9.37 -15.19
N SER A 35 0.49 -8.67 -15.48
CA SER A 35 0.50 -7.30 -15.99
C SER A 35 0.08 -6.24 -14.97
N SER A 36 -0.65 -6.60 -13.93
CA SER A 36 -1.03 -5.68 -12.86
C SER A 36 -0.34 -6.07 -11.55
N LEU A 37 0.10 -5.06 -10.79
CA LEU A 37 0.61 -5.21 -9.43
C LEU A 37 -0.51 -4.95 -8.40
N GLU A 38 -1.65 -4.42 -8.83
CA GLU A 38 -2.78 -4.08 -7.96
C GLU A 38 -3.67 -5.31 -7.77
N LEU A 39 -3.69 -5.83 -6.54
CA LEU A 39 -4.49 -7.01 -6.17
C LEU A 39 -5.97 -6.86 -6.53
N GLU A 40 -6.53 -5.69 -6.28
CA GLU A 40 -7.94 -5.39 -6.50
C GLU A 40 -8.32 -5.50 -7.97
N GLU A 41 -7.49 -5.00 -8.89
CA GLU A 41 -7.70 -5.12 -10.34
C GLU A 41 -7.67 -6.58 -10.81
N ILE A 42 -6.72 -7.37 -10.29
CA ILE A 42 -6.61 -8.79 -10.63
C ILE A 42 -7.86 -9.53 -10.17
N LEU A 43 -8.27 -9.34 -8.93
CA LEU A 43 -9.44 -9.99 -8.37
C LEU A 43 -10.72 -9.58 -9.11
N HIS A 44 -10.89 -8.30 -9.43
CA HIS A 44 -12.02 -7.84 -10.25
C HIS A 44 -12.02 -8.48 -11.64
N THR A 45 -10.86 -8.64 -12.27
CA THR A 45 -10.77 -9.33 -13.58
C THR A 45 -11.22 -10.77 -13.48
N ILE A 46 -10.73 -11.53 -12.49
CA ILE A 46 -11.13 -12.92 -12.26
C ILE A 46 -12.64 -13.01 -12.03
N MET A 47 -13.16 -12.17 -11.14
CA MET A 47 -14.57 -12.17 -10.76
C MET A 47 -15.49 -11.79 -11.93
N ASN A 48 -15.12 -10.79 -12.74
CA ASN A 48 -15.87 -10.41 -13.93
C ASN A 48 -15.89 -11.54 -14.98
N LYS A 49 -14.79 -12.27 -15.14
CA LYS A 49 -14.75 -13.45 -16.04
C LYS A 49 -15.65 -14.58 -15.51
N MET A 50 -15.65 -14.83 -14.20
CA MET A 50 -16.60 -15.76 -13.57
C MET A 50 -18.04 -15.34 -13.83
N ALA A 51 -18.36 -14.06 -13.60
CA ALA A 51 -19.70 -13.53 -13.78
C ALA A 51 -20.18 -13.62 -15.25
N SER A 52 -19.32 -13.32 -16.22
CA SER A 52 -19.66 -13.40 -17.64
C SER A 52 -19.96 -14.84 -18.09
N PHE A 53 -19.37 -15.83 -17.42
CA PHE A 53 -19.51 -17.23 -17.76
C PHE A 53 -20.72 -17.90 -17.08
N PHE A 54 -20.90 -17.64 -15.79
CA PHE A 54 -21.92 -18.29 -14.97
C PHE A 54 -23.21 -17.49 -14.84
N GLY A 55 -23.22 -16.21 -15.22
CA GLY A 55 -24.38 -15.32 -15.19
C GLY A 55 -25.08 -15.29 -13.83
N PRO A 56 -24.38 -15.21 -12.70
CA PRO A 56 -25.02 -15.10 -11.40
C PRO A 56 -25.69 -13.72 -11.27
N GLU A 57 -26.79 -13.65 -10.53
CA GLU A 57 -27.39 -12.34 -10.21
C GLU A 57 -26.50 -11.52 -9.32
N ARG A 58 -25.78 -12.20 -8.41
CA ARG A 58 -24.85 -11.59 -7.47
C ARG A 58 -23.65 -12.49 -7.26
N TRP A 59 -22.52 -11.88 -7.00
CA TRP A 59 -21.31 -12.60 -6.63
C TRP A 59 -20.46 -11.82 -5.63
N SER A 60 -19.67 -12.52 -4.86
CA SER A 60 -18.79 -11.89 -3.88
C SER A 60 -17.52 -12.71 -3.65
N LEU A 61 -16.46 -11.99 -3.27
CA LEU A 61 -15.26 -12.55 -2.66
C LEU A 61 -15.24 -12.10 -1.20
N MET A 62 -15.25 -13.06 -0.30
CA MET A 62 -15.08 -12.83 1.13
C MET A 62 -13.69 -13.31 1.54
N MET A 63 -13.02 -12.53 2.38
CA MET A 63 -11.68 -12.84 2.88
C MET A 63 -11.74 -13.25 4.35
N VAL A 64 -10.86 -14.15 4.75
CA VAL A 64 -10.71 -14.54 6.16
C VAL A 64 -9.91 -13.47 6.88
N ASP A 65 -10.50 -12.92 7.92
CA ASP A 65 -9.83 -12.11 8.94
C ASP A 65 -9.32 -13.05 10.05
N GLU A 66 -8.01 -13.26 10.08
CA GLU A 66 -7.39 -14.19 11.03
C GLU A 66 -7.45 -13.70 12.48
N ALA A 67 -7.53 -12.38 12.69
CA ALA A 67 -7.58 -11.81 14.03
C ALA A 67 -8.93 -12.00 14.70
N THR A 68 -10.03 -11.90 13.92
CA THR A 68 -11.41 -12.05 14.43
C THR A 68 -11.99 -13.44 14.20
N THR A 69 -11.34 -14.28 13.37
CA THR A 69 -11.87 -15.58 12.91
C THR A 69 -13.21 -15.47 12.17
N GLU A 70 -13.34 -14.41 11.37
CA GLU A 70 -14.54 -14.09 10.60
C GLU A 70 -14.21 -13.89 9.12
N LEU A 71 -15.24 -14.00 8.30
CA LEU A 71 -15.20 -13.56 6.90
C LEU A 71 -15.74 -12.14 6.78
N TYR A 72 -15.08 -11.33 5.94
CA TYR A 72 -15.57 -10.01 5.52
C TYR A 72 -15.65 -9.92 4.00
N TYR A 73 -16.57 -9.11 3.49
CA TYR A 73 -16.73 -8.90 2.06
C TYR A 73 -15.61 -7.98 1.54
N ALA A 74 -14.68 -8.54 0.77
CA ALA A 74 -13.64 -7.77 0.07
C ALA A 74 -14.19 -7.20 -1.24
N ILE A 75 -14.95 -8.01 -1.99
CA ILE A 75 -15.62 -7.61 -3.23
C ILE A 75 -17.04 -8.14 -3.18
N ALA A 76 -18.00 -7.30 -3.54
CA ALA A 76 -19.39 -7.68 -3.74
C ALA A 76 -19.94 -6.96 -4.97
N VAL A 77 -20.69 -7.67 -5.81
CA VAL A 77 -21.31 -7.12 -7.01
C VAL A 77 -22.76 -7.60 -7.10
N GLY A 78 -23.67 -6.69 -7.42
CA GLY A 78 -25.10 -6.91 -7.51
C GLY A 78 -25.89 -6.01 -6.55
N GLU A 79 -27.17 -6.31 -6.37
CA GLU A 79 -28.03 -5.54 -5.47
C GLU A 79 -27.54 -5.64 -4.00
N ASN A 80 -27.63 -4.55 -3.26
CA ASN A 80 -27.26 -4.43 -1.83
C ASN A 80 -25.75 -4.50 -1.54
N GLU A 81 -24.88 -4.15 -2.49
CA GLU A 81 -23.42 -4.16 -2.32
C GLU A 81 -22.95 -3.40 -1.07
N GLN A 82 -23.49 -2.20 -0.81
CA GLN A 82 -23.12 -1.39 0.35
C GLN A 82 -23.52 -2.03 1.69
N THR A 83 -24.65 -2.72 1.73
CA THR A 83 -25.11 -3.43 2.92
C THR A 83 -24.21 -4.63 3.23
N LEU A 84 -23.75 -5.33 2.18
CA LEU A 84 -22.88 -6.50 2.32
C LEU A 84 -21.48 -6.13 2.82
N LYS A 85 -20.91 -5.00 2.42
CA LYS A 85 -19.56 -4.58 2.83
C LYS A 85 -19.38 -4.41 4.34
N GLY A 86 -20.48 -4.18 5.09
CA GLY A 86 -20.47 -4.07 6.56
C GLY A 86 -20.66 -5.38 7.30
N LEU A 87 -21.04 -6.45 6.61
CA LEU A 87 -21.36 -7.73 7.24
C LEU A 87 -20.10 -8.56 7.49
N ARG A 88 -20.09 -9.25 8.61
CA ARG A 88 -19.11 -10.27 8.97
C ARG A 88 -19.81 -11.61 9.21
N VAL A 89 -19.16 -12.69 8.83
CA VAL A 89 -19.69 -14.05 8.97
C VAL A 89 -18.66 -14.89 9.74
N PRO A 90 -19.00 -15.40 10.94
CA PRO A 90 -18.11 -16.28 11.68
C PRO A 90 -17.72 -17.53 10.88
N LEU A 91 -16.50 -18.01 11.06
CA LEU A 91 -16.07 -19.28 10.45
C LEU A 91 -16.93 -20.43 11.02
N GLY A 92 -17.43 -21.27 10.11
CA GLY A 92 -18.34 -22.37 10.45
C GLY A 92 -19.83 -22.02 10.37
N GLU A 93 -20.20 -20.73 10.30
CA GLU A 93 -21.60 -20.30 10.20
C GLU A 93 -22.03 -20.05 8.75
N GLY A 94 -23.24 -20.48 8.42
CA GLY A 94 -23.79 -20.37 7.07
C GLY A 94 -22.98 -21.12 6.02
N VAL A 95 -23.33 -20.93 4.76
CA VAL A 95 -22.66 -21.60 3.62
C VAL A 95 -21.21 -21.11 3.51
N ALA A 96 -20.97 -19.80 3.56
CA ALA A 96 -19.64 -19.23 3.41
C ALA A 96 -18.70 -19.61 4.56
N GLY A 97 -19.18 -19.48 5.81
CA GLY A 97 -18.39 -19.85 6.99
C GLY A 97 -18.06 -21.34 7.03
N TRP A 98 -18.97 -22.21 6.63
CA TRP A 98 -18.72 -23.63 6.53
C TRP A 98 -17.64 -23.95 5.47
N VAL A 99 -17.75 -23.37 4.28
CA VAL A 99 -16.74 -23.54 3.21
C VAL A 99 -15.37 -23.00 3.66
N ALA A 100 -15.36 -21.88 4.34
CA ALA A 100 -14.12 -21.31 4.86
C ALA A 100 -13.45 -22.20 5.92
N ALA A 101 -14.25 -22.77 6.83
CA ALA A 101 -13.75 -23.61 7.90
C ALA A 101 -13.29 -24.98 7.42
N THR A 102 -14.04 -25.61 6.47
CA THR A 102 -13.75 -26.98 6.00
C THR A 102 -12.80 -27.01 4.79
N GLY A 103 -12.73 -25.91 4.02
CA GLY A 103 -12.01 -25.85 2.75
C GLY A 103 -12.64 -26.69 1.64
N ASN A 104 -13.92 -27.10 1.79
CA ASN A 104 -14.65 -27.89 0.80
C ASN A 104 -15.63 -27.01 0.03
N THR A 105 -15.73 -27.26 -1.28
CA THR A 105 -16.75 -26.60 -2.12
C THR A 105 -18.15 -27.05 -1.70
N LEU A 106 -19.10 -26.13 -1.61
CA LEU A 106 -20.50 -26.40 -1.37
C LEU A 106 -21.36 -25.75 -2.45
N VAL A 107 -22.19 -26.57 -3.12
CA VAL A 107 -23.18 -26.12 -4.10
C VAL A 107 -24.55 -26.47 -3.58
N VAL A 108 -25.39 -25.45 -3.42
CA VAL A 108 -26.75 -25.53 -2.86
C VAL A 108 -27.73 -25.08 -3.94
N PRO A 109 -28.37 -26.01 -4.65
CA PRO A 109 -29.32 -25.68 -5.70
C PRO A 109 -30.61 -25.02 -5.17
N ASP A 110 -31.02 -25.37 -3.96
CA ASP A 110 -32.15 -24.78 -3.25
C ASP A 110 -31.79 -24.56 -1.78
N VAL A 111 -31.59 -23.31 -1.42
CA VAL A 111 -31.19 -22.91 -0.06
C VAL A 111 -32.22 -23.23 1.00
N ALA A 112 -33.52 -23.34 0.62
CA ALA A 112 -34.57 -23.65 1.55
C ALA A 112 -34.44 -25.08 2.16
N LEU A 113 -33.73 -25.96 1.45
CA LEU A 113 -33.47 -27.34 1.82
C LEU A 113 -32.13 -27.56 2.53
N ASP A 114 -31.28 -26.53 2.59
CA ASP A 114 -29.91 -26.67 3.12
C ASP A 114 -29.83 -26.27 4.60
N PRO A 115 -29.30 -27.14 5.47
CA PRO A 115 -29.23 -26.88 6.91
C PRO A 115 -28.27 -25.72 7.27
N HIS A 116 -27.23 -25.45 6.48
CA HIS A 116 -26.27 -24.36 6.73
C HIS A 116 -26.88 -23.00 6.45
N TRP A 117 -27.87 -22.92 5.54
CA TRP A 117 -28.53 -21.68 5.17
C TRP A 117 -29.55 -21.20 6.21
N SER A 118 -30.21 -22.12 6.92
CA SER A 118 -31.34 -21.81 7.76
C SER A 118 -31.12 -20.80 8.90
N VAL A 119 -29.87 -20.66 9.36
CA VAL A 119 -29.50 -19.71 10.42
C VAL A 119 -29.26 -18.31 9.81
N PHE A 120 -28.54 -18.24 8.72
CA PHE A 120 -28.20 -16.96 8.07
C PHE A 120 -29.43 -16.29 7.43
N SER A 121 -30.30 -17.06 6.77
CA SER A 121 -31.50 -16.52 6.10
C SER A 121 -32.52 -15.91 7.05
N ARG A 122 -32.61 -16.41 8.28
CA ARG A 122 -33.49 -15.83 9.31
C ARG A 122 -33.08 -14.41 9.70
N ASN A 123 -31.79 -14.12 9.63
CA ASN A 123 -31.24 -12.82 10.01
C ASN A 123 -31.20 -11.83 8.83
N HIS A 124 -31.31 -12.33 7.58
CA HIS A 124 -31.16 -11.54 6.35
C HIS A 124 -32.24 -11.92 5.30
N PRO A 125 -33.52 -11.77 5.60
CA PRO A 125 -34.61 -12.14 4.69
C PRO A 125 -34.64 -11.29 3.41
N GLU A 126 -34.05 -10.11 3.45
CA GLU A 126 -33.98 -9.15 2.33
C GLU A 126 -33.10 -9.64 1.19
N LEU A 127 -32.24 -10.62 1.40
CA LEU A 127 -31.27 -11.04 0.39
C LEU A 127 -31.85 -11.92 -0.72
N ASN A 128 -33.07 -12.46 -0.56
CA ASN A 128 -33.79 -13.29 -1.56
C ASN A 128 -32.88 -14.23 -2.38
N ILE A 129 -32.17 -15.12 -1.67
CA ILE A 129 -31.25 -16.09 -2.28
C ILE A 129 -31.99 -17.41 -2.49
N GLN A 130 -31.89 -17.98 -3.70
CA GLN A 130 -32.49 -19.24 -4.08
C GLN A 130 -31.44 -20.35 -4.20
N SER A 131 -30.29 -20.03 -4.78
CA SER A 131 -29.19 -21.01 -4.95
C SER A 131 -27.85 -20.35 -4.64
N ILE A 132 -26.90 -21.17 -4.18
CA ILE A 132 -25.53 -20.73 -3.85
C ILE A 132 -24.53 -21.75 -4.39
N ALA A 133 -23.50 -21.26 -5.08
CA ALA A 133 -22.23 -21.99 -5.22
C ALA A 133 -21.16 -21.24 -4.42
N CYS A 134 -20.54 -21.90 -3.48
CA CYS A 134 -19.49 -21.36 -2.63
C CYS A 134 -18.23 -22.20 -2.75
N LEU A 135 -17.12 -21.59 -3.14
CA LEU A 135 -15.85 -22.24 -3.38
C LEU A 135 -14.76 -21.61 -2.53
N PRO A 136 -13.88 -22.43 -1.92
CA PRO A 136 -12.78 -21.91 -1.14
C PRO A 136 -11.66 -21.40 -2.04
N VAL A 137 -11.09 -20.25 -1.68
CA VAL A 137 -9.84 -19.71 -2.21
C VAL A 137 -8.73 -20.18 -1.30
N ARG A 138 -7.90 -21.12 -1.73
CA ARG A 138 -6.92 -21.81 -0.87
C ARG A 138 -5.50 -21.66 -1.37
N ALA A 139 -4.56 -21.44 -0.44
CA ALA A 139 -3.13 -21.55 -0.68
C ALA A 139 -2.47 -22.29 0.49
N ASN A 140 -1.51 -23.16 0.21
CA ASN A 140 -0.73 -23.89 1.21
C ASN A 140 -1.61 -24.59 2.28
N ASN A 141 -2.67 -25.27 1.87
CA ASN A 141 -3.65 -25.91 2.76
C ASN A 141 -4.46 -24.99 3.67
N LYS A 142 -4.35 -23.66 3.51
CA LYS A 142 -5.10 -22.67 4.28
C LYS A 142 -6.15 -22.02 3.39
N THR A 143 -7.35 -21.83 3.91
CA THR A 143 -8.39 -21.05 3.23
C THR A 143 -8.11 -19.56 3.47
N LEU A 144 -7.90 -18.81 2.40
CA LEU A 144 -7.66 -17.36 2.42
C LEU A 144 -8.97 -16.58 2.34
N GLY A 145 -9.99 -17.19 1.72
CA GLY A 145 -11.29 -16.59 1.51
C GLY A 145 -12.22 -17.57 0.80
N VAL A 146 -13.39 -17.09 0.43
CA VAL A 146 -14.39 -17.86 -0.33
C VAL A 146 -14.99 -16.98 -1.44
N ILE A 147 -15.28 -17.60 -2.58
CA ILE A 147 -16.04 -16.98 -3.66
C ILE A 147 -17.45 -17.54 -3.64
N GLN A 148 -18.44 -16.65 -3.66
CA GLN A 148 -19.84 -17.00 -3.74
C GLN A 148 -20.46 -16.53 -5.06
N LEU A 149 -21.23 -17.41 -5.68
CA LEU A 149 -22.09 -17.15 -6.82
C LEU A 149 -23.53 -17.40 -6.38
N LEU A 150 -24.39 -16.37 -6.46
CA LEU A 150 -25.75 -16.43 -5.97
C LEU A 150 -26.70 -16.39 -7.17
N ASN A 151 -27.75 -17.22 -7.13
CA ASN A 151 -28.80 -17.30 -8.16
C ASN A 151 -28.22 -17.46 -9.57
N SER A 152 -27.27 -18.38 -9.74
CA SER A 152 -26.65 -18.66 -11.05
C SER A 152 -27.62 -19.36 -12.01
N LYS A 153 -27.54 -18.96 -13.30
CA LYS A 153 -28.37 -19.51 -14.37
C LYS A 153 -27.81 -20.81 -14.98
N LEU A 154 -26.56 -21.15 -14.70
CA LEU A 154 -25.91 -22.35 -15.23
C LEU A 154 -26.05 -23.54 -14.30
N ASP A 155 -25.96 -24.75 -14.86
CA ASP A 155 -25.83 -25.98 -14.10
C ASP A 155 -24.45 -26.04 -13.43
N LEU A 156 -24.39 -25.57 -12.19
CA LEU A 156 -23.18 -25.58 -11.37
C LEU A 156 -22.80 -26.97 -10.85
N MET A 157 -23.66 -27.97 -11.08
CA MET A 157 -23.40 -29.36 -10.67
C MET A 157 -22.57 -30.13 -11.70
N SER A 158 -22.34 -29.57 -12.89
CA SER A 158 -21.47 -30.23 -13.88
C SER A 158 -20.02 -30.23 -13.38
N GLU A 159 -19.31 -31.37 -13.54
CA GLU A 159 -17.90 -31.47 -13.16
C GLU A 159 -17.02 -30.45 -13.90
N PHE A 160 -17.40 -30.14 -15.12
CA PHE A 160 -16.70 -29.15 -15.95
C PHE A 160 -16.82 -27.74 -15.33
N SER A 161 -18.04 -27.30 -15.00
CA SER A 161 -18.30 -25.99 -14.39
C SER A 161 -17.56 -25.84 -13.05
N LEU A 162 -17.61 -26.87 -12.21
CA LEU A 162 -16.92 -26.86 -10.92
C LEU A 162 -15.39 -26.84 -11.08
N SER A 163 -14.84 -27.58 -12.06
CA SER A 163 -13.41 -27.56 -12.35
C SER A 163 -12.94 -26.19 -12.84
N PHE A 164 -13.72 -25.57 -13.71
CA PHE A 164 -13.43 -24.22 -14.19
C PHE A 164 -13.43 -23.17 -13.05
N LEU A 165 -14.45 -23.20 -12.19
CA LEU A 165 -14.52 -22.34 -11.01
C LEU A 165 -13.34 -22.56 -10.06
N ARG A 166 -12.94 -23.81 -9.81
CA ARG A 166 -11.78 -24.14 -8.97
C ARG A 166 -10.49 -23.52 -9.51
N ILE A 167 -10.23 -23.64 -10.82
CA ILE A 167 -9.04 -23.03 -11.43
C ILE A 167 -9.04 -21.50 -11.24
N LEU A 168 -10.20 -20.85 -11.37
CA LEU A 168 -10.29 -19.40 -11.13
C LEU A 168 -10.09 -19.05 -9.66
N CYS A 169 -10.55 -19.90 -8.73
CA CYS A 169 -10.24 -19.75 -7.29
C CYS A 169 -8.74 -19.91 -7.00
N ASP A 170 -8.07 -20.84 -7.69
CA ASP A 170 -6.61 -21.02 -7.58
C ASP A 170 -5.85 -19.77 -8.06
N TYR A 171 -6.28 -19.17 -9.17
CA TYR A 171 -5.70 -17.91 -9.63
C TYR A 171 -5.93 -16.76 -8.63
N ALA A 172 -7.11 -16.67 -8.04
CA ALA A 172 -7.38 -15.69 -6.97
C ALA A 172 -6.47 -15.93 -5.75
N ALA A 173 -6.26 -17.18 -5.37
CA ALA A 173 -5.35 -17.56 -4.29
C ALA A 173 -3.90 -17.13 -4.57
N ILE A 174 -3.41 -17.35 -5.80
CA ILE A 174 -2.07 -16.93 -6.24
C ILE A 174 -1.94 -15.41 -6.16
N ALA A 175 -2.93 -14.66 -6.66
CA ALA A 175 -2.92 -13.19 -6.61
C ALA A 175 -2.83 -12.67 -5.17
N ILE A 176 -3.67 -13.20 -4.28
CA ILE A 176 -3.70 -12.81 -2.86
C ILE A 176 -2.36 -13.14 -2.18
N GLN A 177 -1.81 -14.33 -2.45
CA GLN A 177 -0.54 -14.75 -1.86
C GLN A 177 0.63 -13.90 -2.35
N ASN A 178 0.71 -13.61 -3.66
CA ASN A 178 1.72 -12.74 -4.22
C ASN A 178 1.67 -11.33 -3.62
N SER A 179 0.48 -10.76 -3.50
CA SER A 179 0.29 -9.45 -2.86
C SER A 179 0.72 -9.44 -1.39
N ARG A 180 0.34 -10.47 -0.60
CA ARG A 180 0.78 -10.61 0.79
C ARG A 180 2.30 -10.75 0.91
N SER A 181 2.92 -11.54 0.02
CA SER A 181 4.37 -11.72 0.00
C SER A 181 5.10 -10.43 -0.35
N MET A 182 4.59 -9.67 -1.33
CA MET A 182 5.14 -8.37 -1.72
C MET A 182 5.05 -7.36 -0.57
N ASN A 183 3.90 -7.29 0.10
CA ASN A 183 3.72 -6.44 1.28
C ASN A 183 4.70 -6.82 2.41
N LEU A 184 4.89 -8.11 2.67
CA LEU A 184 5.85 -8.59 3.66
C LEU A 184 7.29 -8.22 3.29
N ILE A 185 7.68 -8.37 2.02
CA ILE A 185 9.01 -7.95 1.52
C ILE A 185 9.19 -6.45 1.73
N GLN A 186 8.19 -5.64 1.37
CA GLN A 186 8.21 -4.20 1.61
C GLN A 186 8.26 -3.86 3.11
N GLU A 187 7.64 -4.69 3.95
CA GLU A 187 7.72 -4.55 5.41
C GLU A 187 9.09 -4.86 5.99
N LEU A 188 9.80 -5.77 5.40
CA LEU A 188 11.16 -6.13 5.82
C LEU A 188 12.22 -5.13 5.33
N THR A 189 11.93 -4.30 4.32
CA THR A 189 12.86 -3.26 3.89
C THR A 189 12.85 -2.10 4.87
N ILE A 190 14.01 -1.72 5.35
CA ILE A 190 14.19 -0.59 6.28
C ILE A 190 14.70 0.67 5.58
N THR A 191 14.99 0.58 4.28
CA THR A 191 15.55 1.64 3.47
C THR A 191 14.56 2.15 2.42
N ASP A 192 14.72 3.40 2.01
CA ASP A 192 14.06 4.00 0.86
C ASP A 192 14.88 3.76 -0.40
N ASP A 193 14.27 3.17 -1.43
CA ASP A 193 14.96 2.74 -2.66
C ASP A 193 15.52 3.92 -3.48
N CYS A 194 14.93 5.10 -3.38
CA CYS A 194 15.36 6.27 -4.11
C CYS A 194 16.61 6.92 -3.50
N THR A 195 16.65 7.02 -2.17
CA THR A 195 17.69 7.79 -1.45
C THR A 195 18.70 6.94 -0.73
N GLY A 196 18.41 5.64 -0.48
CA GLY A 196 19.22 4.76 0.35
C GLY A 196 19.26 5.14 1.84
N LEU A 197 18.43 6.10 2.26
CA LEU A 197 18.19 6.40 3.66
C LEU A 197 17.24 5.38 4.30
N PHE A 198 17.11 5.41 5.61
CA PHE A 198 16.02 4.69 6.25
C PHE A 198 14.66 5.24 5.80
N ASN A 199 13.65 4.37 5.71
CA ASN A 199 12.31 4.77 5.34
C ASN A 199 11.48 5.24 6.56
N ALA A 200 10.29 5.81 6.29
CA ALA A 200 9.39 6.29 7.34
C ALA A 200 8.97 5.19 8.33
N ARG A 201 8.76 3.95 7.85
CA ARG A 201 8.40 2.82 8.72
C ARG A 201 9.50 2.54 9.76
N HIS A 202 10.75 2.48 9.31
CA HIS A 202 11.88 2.29 10.23
C HIS A 202 12.03 3.45 11.21
N LEU A 203 11.69 4.69 10.79
CA LEU A 203 11.63 5.84 11.70
C LEU A 203 10.67 5.59 12.87
N TYR A 204 9.43 5.16 12.59
CA TYR A 204 8.44 4.90 13.64
C TYR A 204 8.90 3.83 14.61
N VAL A 205 9.45 2.72 14.12
CA VAL A 205 10.01 1.65 14.95
C VAL A 205 11.15 2.19 15.84
N THR A 206 12.05 2.99 15.28
CA THR A 206 13.17 3.56 16.01
C THR A 206 12.70 4.58 17.06
N LEU A 207 11.73 5.42 16.72
CA LEU A 207 11.17 6.38 17.68
C LEU A 207 10.44 5.70 18.85
N ASP A 208 9.67 4.64 18.59
CA ASP A 208 9.03 3.86 19.65
C ASP A 208 10.08 3.28 20.61
N GLN A 209 11.18 2.73 20.09
CA GLN A 209 12.29 2.25 20.89
C GLN A 209 12.92 3.39 21.73
N GLN A 210 13.15 4.56 21.15
CA GLN A 210 13.71 5.72 21.87
C GLN A 210 12.79 6.21 22.99
N VAL A 211 11.47 6.26 22.75
CA VAL A 211 10.48 6.63 23.77
C VAL A 211 10.43 5.62 24.90
N GLN A 212 10.48 4.32 24.60
CA GLN A 212 10.52 3.26 25.62
C GLN A 212 11.80 3.32 26.46
N LEU A 213 12.95 3.54 25.83
CA LEU A 213 14.23 3.73 26.54
C LEU A 213 14.18 4.94 27.48
N ALA A 214 13.57 6.04 27.04
CA ALA A 214 13.41 7.25 27.84
C ALA A 214 12.48 7.05 29.05
N GLY A 215 11.47 6.17 28.93
CA GLY A 215 10.57 5.82 30.04
C GLY A 215 11.26 4.99 31.14
N ASN A 216 12.30 4.24 30.79
CA ASN A 216 13.01 3.33 31.70
C ASN A 216 14.24 3.95 32.36
N VAL A 217 14.82 5.00 31.80
CA VAL A 217 16.03 5.66 32.30
C VAL A 217 15.78 7.15 32.46
N GLN A 218 15.74 7.63 33.70
CA GLN A 218 15.60 9.07 33.98
C GLN A 218 16.72 9.86 33.27
N LYS A 219 16.35 10.71 32.30
CA LYS A 219 17.18 11.62 31.48
C LYS A 219 17.50 11.18 30.05
N THR A 220 16.88 10.17 29.49
CA THR A 220 17.04 9.90 28.07
C THR A 220 16.24 10.91 27.26
N GLN A 221 16.94 11.77 26.52
CA GLN A 221 16.36 12.73 25.60
C GLN A 221 16.81 12.40 24.18
N PHE A 222 16.04 12.83 23.19
CA PHE A 222 16.47 12.85 21.78
C PHE A 222 15.84 14.04 21.08
N SER A 223 16.45 14.49 20.02
CA SER A 223 15.89 15.56 19.18
C SER A 223 15.57 15.03 17.79
N LEU A 224 14.56 15.63 17.18
CA LEU A 224 14.05 15.26 15.87
C LEU A 224 13.99 16.49 14.99
N LEU A 225 14.67 16.43 13.85
CA LEU A 225 14.70 17.46 12.85
C LEU A 225 13.87 17.04 11.64
N PHE A 226 12.76 17.70 11.40
CA PHE A 226 11.94 17.51 10.21
C PHE A 226 12.40 18.47 9.12
N VAL A 227 12.54 18.01 7.89
CA VAL A 227 13.10 18.74 6.76
C VAL A 227 12.21 18.58 5.54
N ASP A 228 11.91 19.68 4.86
CA ASP A 228 11.20 19.68 3.58
C ASP A 228 11.97 20.54 2.57
N LEU A 229 12.14 20.04 1.35
CA LEU A 229 12.87 20.74 0.30
C LEU A 229 12.02 21.85 -0.31
N ASP A 230 12.53 23.06 -0.22
CA ASP A 230 11.84 24.22 -0.76
C ASP A 230 11.71 24.15 -2.29
N ARG A 231 10.46 24.27 -2.78
CA ARG A 231 10.14 24.32 -4.20
C ARG A 231 10.60 23.11 -5.01
N PHE A 232 10.73 21.93 -4.40
CA PHE A 232 11.12 20.69 -5.09
C PHE A 232 10.20 20.39 -6.29
N LYS A 233 8.91 20.69 -6.20
CA LYS A 233 7.97 20.53 -7.32
C LYS A 233 8.47 21.26 -8.58
N ASN A 234 9.06 22.46 -8.44
CA ASN A 234 9.57 23.21 -9.59
C ASN A 234 10.71 22.47 -10.30
N VAL A 235 11.51 21.70 -9.56
CA VAL A 235 12.57 20.87 -10.17
C VAL A 235 11.95 19.77 -11.02
N ASN A 236 10.92 19.08 -10.51
CA ASN A 236 10.19 18.08 -11.28
C ASN A 236 9.51 18.67 -12.52
N ASP A 237 8.85 19.81 -12.36
CA ASP A 237 8.13 20.47 -13.44
C ASP A 237 9.09 20.97 -14.54
N THR A 238 10.31 21.35 -14.18
CA THR A 238 11.31 21.90 -15.12
C THR A 238 12.18 20.81 -15.74
N HIS A 239 12.61 19.82 -14.96
CA HIS A 239 13.64 18.86 -15.37
C HIS A 239 13.13 17.41 -15.43
N GLY A 240 11.87 17.16 -15.03
CA GLY A 240 11.26 15.84 -15.01
C GLY A 240 11.55 15.03 -13.74
N HIS A 241 10.71 14.02 -13.48
CA HIS A 241 10.77 13.20 -12.26
C HIS A 241 12.08 12.41 -12.08
N GLN A 242 12.74 12.03 -13.18
CA GLN A 242 14.03 11.32 -13.09
C GLN A 242 15.14 12.20 -12.49
N VAL A 243 15.15 13.49 -12.85
CA VAL A 243 16.09 14.47 -12.29
C VAL A 243 15.74 14.75 -10.82
N GLY A 244 14.45 14.89 -10.52
CA GLY A 244 13.98 15.02 -9.13
C GLY A 244 14.39 13.86 -8.24
N SER A 245 14.23 12.61 -8.69
CA SER A 245 14.67 11.43 -7.95
C SER A 245 16.19 11.40 -7.72
N ALA A 246 16.97 11.77 -8.75
CA ALA A 246 18.42 11.86 -8.60
C ALA A 246 18.84 12.96 -7.61
N LEU A 247 18.14 14.11 -7.61
CA LEU A 247 18.34 15.18 -6.64
C LEU A 247 18.04 14.71 -5.22
N LEU A 248 16.92 13.99 -5.00
CA LEU A 248 16.56 13.43 -3.69
C LEU A 248 17.64 12.48 -3.17
N ALA A 249 18.22 11.65 -4.05
CA ALA A 249 19.31 10.75 -3.69
C ALA A 249 20.57 11.50 -3.24
N GLU A 250 20.97 12.55 -3.94
CA GLU A 250 22.15 13.36 -3.58
C GLU A 250 21.91 14.18 -2.30
N VAL A 251 20.69 14.74 -2.13
CA VAL A 251 20.28 15.43 -0.90
C VAL A 251 20.29 14.45 0.28
N GLY A 252 19.69 13.27 0.14
CA GLY A 252 19.72 12.23 1.16
C GLY A 252 21.15 11.88 1.61
N ASN A 253 22.05 11.70 0.65
CA ASN A 253 23.46 11.47 0.93
C ASN A 253 24.13 12.63 1.67
N LEU A 254 23.78 13.88 1.34
CA LEU A 254 24.27 15.05 2.08
C LEU A 254 23.75 15.05 3.51
N LEU A 255 22.44 14.86 3.70
CA LEU A 255 21.80 14.86 5.02
C LEU A 255 22.42 13.76 5.91
N LYS A 256 22.61 12.56 5.38
CA LYS A 256 23.24 11.44 6.09
C LYS A 256 24.66 11.78 6.56
N ARG A 257 25.49 12.36 5.68
CA ARG A 257 26.85 12.77 6.03
C ARG A 257 26.88 13.92 7.00
N ALA A 258 25.98 14.90 6.84
CA ALA A 258 25.91 16.07 7.71
C ALA A 258 25.37 15.73 9.10
N ALA A 259 24.47 14.75 9.22
CA ALA A 259 24.00 14.24 10.50
C ALA A 259 25.12 13.56 11.31
N GLY A 260 26.06 12.88 10.64
CA GLY A 260 27.14 12.13 11.28
C GLY A 260 26.75 10.69 11.66
N PRO A 261 27.73 9.87 12.08
CA PRO A 261 27.57 8.42 12.26
C PRO A 261 26.67 8.01 13.44
N GLU A 262 26.59 8.84 14.47
CA GLU A 262 25.78 8.57 15.67
C GLU A 262 24.29 8.88 15.47
N ASN A 263 23.93 9.52 14.36
CA ASN A 263 22.59 9.96 14.06
C ASN A 263 22.03 9.23 12.85
N SER A 264 20.71 9.23 12.73
CA SER A 264 20.03 8.53 11.64
C SER A 264 19.21 9.47 10.78
N ALA A 265 19.32 9.30 9.46
CA ALA A 265 18.54 10.07 8.48
C ALA A 265 17.53 9.16 7.80
N TYR A 266 16.33 9.68 7.63
CA TYR A 266 15.17 8.99 7.10
C TYR A 266 14.55 9.80 5.97
N ARG A 267 14.00 9.14 4.96
CA ARG A 267 13.05 9.74 4.05
C ARG A 267 11.65 9.50 4.59
N TYR A 268 10.94 10.58 4.92
CA TYR A 268 9.60 10.49 5.47
C TYR A 268 8.55 10.27 4.36
N GLY A 269 8.69 10.97 3.24
CA GLY A 269 7.87 10.81 2.04
C GLY A 269 8.10 11.96 1.06
N GLY A 270 7.89 11.74 -0.22
CA GLY A 270 8.04 12.79 -1.22
C GLY A 270 9.41 13.48 -1.15
N ASP A 271 9.42 14.76 -0.79
CA ASP A 271 10.58 15.64 -0.57
C ASP A 271 10.86 15.94 0.92
N GLU A 272 10.25 15.14 1.82
CA GLU A 272 10.37 15.29 3.27
C GLU A 272 11.36 14.27 3.86
N PHE A 273 12.20 14.78 4.76
CA PHE A 273 13.22 13.99 5.45
C PHE A 273 13.13 14.21 6.97
N VAL A 274 13.61 13.24 7.73
CA VAL A 274 13.73 13.35 9.18
C VAL A 274 15.13 12.94 9.60
N ILE A 275 15.72 13.68 10.54
CA ILE A 275 16.98 13.32 11.19
C ILE A 275 16.72 13.11 12.66
N LEU A 276 17.07 11.95 13.17
CA LEU A 276 16.99 11.59 14.58
C LEU A 276 18.37 11.76 15.21
N LEU A 277 18.41 12.49 16.32
CA LEU A 277 19.60 12.83 17.12
C LEU A 277 19.46 12.19 18.52
N PRO A 278 19.80 10.91 18.71
CA PRO A 278 19.69 10.22 20.00
C PRO A 278 20.60 10.85 21.06
N GLY A 279 20.08 11.03 22.27
CA GLY A 279 20.87 11.62 23.39
C GLY A 279 21.13 13.12 23.28
N VAL A 280 20.76 13.77 22.17
CA VAL A 280 21.07 15.18 21.92
C VAL A 280 19.91 16.06 22.39
N GLY A 281 20.21 17.01 23.29
CA GLY A 281 19.25 17.99 23.77
C GLY A 281 19.09 19.20 22.84
N LYS A 282 18.09 20.02 23.11
CA LYS A 282 17.59 21.12 22.26
C LYS A 282 18.69 22.08 21.76
N ASP A 283 19.60 22.52 22.62
CA ASP A 283 20.63 23.51 22.24
C ASP A 283 21.65 22.92 21.26
N ALA A 284 22.14 21.71 21.55
CA ALA A 284 23.09 21.03 20.67
C ALA A 284 22.41 20.62 19.34
N ALA A 285 21.15 20.14 19.40
CA ALA A 285 20.37 19.82 18.23
C ALA A 285 20.09 21.04 17.34
N MET A 286 19.86 22.20 17.94
CA MET A 286 19.70 23.47 17.22
C MET A 286 20.96 23.83 16.46
N ALA A 287 22.15 23.73 17.10
CA ALA A 287 23.43 24.00 16.42
C ALA A 287 23.66 23.04 15.23
N THR A 288 23.41 21.74 15.44
CA THR A 288 23.49 20.73 14.37
C THR A 288 22.51 21.03 13.23
N SER A 289 21.28 21.44 13.56
CA SER A 289 20.26 21.77 12.57
C SER A 289 20.66 22.96 11.71
N MET A 290 21.24 23.98 12.30
CA MET A 290 21.76 25.17 11.59
C MET A 290 22.91 24.78 10.65
N GLU A 291 23.82 23.93 11.10
CA GLU A 291 24.91 23.43 10.27
C GLU A 291 24.41 22.63 9.06
N ILE A 292 23.45 21.72 9.27
CA ILE A 292 22.83 20.93 8.20
C ILE A 292 22.13 21.87 7.19
N CYS A 293 21.36 22.84 7.67
CA CYS A 293 20.68 23.83 6.84
C CYS A 293 21.69 24.64 5.99
N GLN A 294 22.82 25.06 6.58
CA GLN A 294 23.88 25.76 5.86
C GLN A 294 24.55 24.88 4.81
N ARG A 295 24.90 23.64 5.13
CA ARG A 295 25.49 22.69 4.19
C ARG A 295 24.57 22.42 3.00
N LEU A 296 23.25 22.27 3.22
CA LEU A 296 22.27 22.08 2.14
C LEU A 296 22.20 23.31 1.23
N ARG A 297 22.21 24.52 1.80
CA ARG A 297 22.19 25.79 1.08
C ARG A 297 23.41 25.97 0.17
N ASP A 298 24.59 25.62 0.67
CA ASP A 298 25.86 25.84 -0.04
C ASP A 298 26.16 24.75 -1.10
N ALA A 299 25.44 23.62 -1.00
CA ALA A 299 25.66 22.50 -1.90
C ALA A 299 25.19 22.79 -3.33
N ARG A 300 25.84 22.12 -4.26
CA ARG A 300 25.40 22.00 -5.66
C ARG A 300 25.19 20.54 -5.97
N PHE A 301 24.14 20.27 -6.67
CA PHE A 301 23.68 18.92 -6.95
C PHE A 301 23.66 18.64 -8.44
N LEU A 302 23.86 17.38 -8.80
CA LEU A 302 23.83 16.86 -10.16
C LEU A 302 24.88 17.46 -11.10
N ASP A 303 25.99 17.94 -10.56
CA ASP A 303 27.12 18.44 -11.36
C ASP A 303 27.67 17.34 -12.29
N SER A 304 27.66 16.08 -11.85
CA SER A 304 28.05 14.92 -12.66
C SER A 304 27.16 14.68 -13.89
N ARG A 305 25.93 15.24 -13.88
CA ARG A 305 24.96 15.19 -14.99
C ARG A 305 24.93 16.47 -15.82
N GLY A 306 25.85 17.41 -15.58
CA GLY A 306 25.89 18.71 -16.23
C GLY A 306 24.81 19.69 -15.75
N LEU A 307 24.14 19.38 -14.64
CA LEU A 307 23.13 20.24 -14.02
C LEU A 307 23.67 20.71 -12.66
N SER A 308 23.86 22.02 -12.48
CA SER A 308 24.32 22.56 -11.20
C SER A 308 23.14 23.15 -10.42
N LEU A 309 22.36 22.28 -9.76
CA LEU A 309 21.15 22.66 -9.07
C LEU A 309 21.45 23.09 -7.62
N ALA A 310 20.83 24.18 -7.19
CA ALA A 310 20.81 24.62 -5.81
C ALA A 310 19.40 24.43 -5.23
N VAL A 311 19.30 23.82 -4.06
CA VAL A 311 18.05 23.68 -3.33
C VAL A 311 18.26 24.09 -1.89
N SER A 312 17.20 24.60 -1.27
CA SER A 312 17.15 24.88 0.17
C SER A 312 16.11 24.02 0.83
N GLY A 313 16.05 24.07 2.15
CA GLY A 313 15.05 23.34 2.92
C GLY A 313 14.48 24.18 4.04
N SER A 314 13.27 23.84 4.44
CA SER A 314 12.61 24.34 5.65
C SER A 314 12.75 23.27 6.74
N PHE A 315 13.26 23.68 7.91
CA PHE A 315 13.65 22.77 8.98
C PHE A 315 12.84 23.04 10.25
N GLY A 316 12.31 22.01 10.88
CA GLY A 316 11.61 22.08 12.17
C GLY A 316 12.23 21.16 13.21
N LEU A 317 12.66 21.70 14.34
CA LEU A 317 13.30 20.96 15.43
C LEU A 317 12.37 20.83 16.63
N ALA A 318 12.27 19.61 17.16
CA ALA A 318 11.63 19.32 18.44
C ALA A 318 12.46 18.33 19.26
N THR A 319 12.39 18.45 20.59
CA THR A 319 13.16 17.62 21.54
C THR A 319 12.24 16.88 22.48
N PHE A 320 12.42 15.56 22.58
CA PHE A 320 11.73 14.71 23.54
C PHE A 320 12.46 14.73 24.90
N PRO A 321 11.73 14.79 26.03
CA PRO A 321 10.27 14.85 26.18
C PRO A 321 9.70 16.29 26.22
N GLU A 322 10.54 17.32 26.10
CA GLU A 322 10.18 18.72 26.31
C GLU A 322 9.07 19.19 25.37
N ASP A 323 9.13 18.82 24.08
CA ASP A 323 8.21 19.29 23.05
C ASP A 323 7.14 18.24 22.66
N GLY A 324 7.16 17.08 23.30
CA GLY A 324 6.19 16.00 23.09
C GLY A 324 6.57 14.75 23.89
N ASN A 325 5.58 14.06 24.43
CA ASN A 325 5.75 12.89 25.31
C ASN A 325 5.39 11.56 24.63
N SER A 326 5.16 11.57 23.33
CA SER A 326 4.90 10.39 22.50
C SER A 326 5.46 10.57 21.10
N VAL A 327 5.63 9.48 20.36
CA VAL A 327 6.10 9.50 18.97
C VAL A 327 5.28 10.48 18.11
N HIS A 328 3.95 10.40 18.20
CA HIS A 328 3.06 11.29 17.44
C HIS A 328 3.16 12.75 17.87
N ALA A 329 3.34 13.02 19.17
CA ALA A 329 3.46 14.36 19.68
C ALA A 329 4.75 15.03 19.22
N ILE A 330 5.89 14.32 19.29
CA ILE A 330 7.19 14.88 18.92
C ILE A 330 7.30 15.09 17.39
N LEU A 331 6.81 14.15 16.58
CA LEU A 331 6.75 14.31 15.13
C LEU A 331 5.89 15.50 14.74
N ARG A 332 4.70 15.64 15.32
CA ARG A 332 3.79 16.77 15.07
C ARG A 332 4.43 18.11 15.49
N SER A 333 5.18 18.13 16.58
CA SER A 333 5.86 19.34 17.03
C SER A 333 6.95 19.78 16.06
N ALA A 334 7.76 18.85 15.56
CA ALA A 334 8.79 19.14 14.58
C ALA A 334 8.18 19.55 13.22
N ASP A 335 7.16 18.84 12.74
CA ASP A 335 6.44 19.15 11.51
C ASP A 335 5.82 20.56 11.56
N LYS A 336 5.17 20.92 12.68
CA LYS A 336 4.62 22.27 12.89
C LYS A 336 5.69 23.35 12.74
N MET A 337 6.87 23.14 13.29
CA MET A 337 7.98 24.11 13.18
C MET A 337 8.49 24.20 11.74
N MET A 338 8.63 23.09 11.04
CA MET A 338 8.98 23.06 9.62
C MET A 338 7.96 23.83 8.77
N TYR A 339 6.66 23.63 9.05
CA TYR A 339 5.60 24.35 8.35
C TYR A 339 5.62 25.88 8.63
N GLU A 340 5.96 26.30 9.85
CA GLU A 340 6.19 27.73 10.18
C GLU A 340 7.29 28.33 9.29
N VAL A 341 8.41 27.63 9.12
CA VAL A 341 9.50 28.07 8.22
C VAL A 341 8.99 28.17 6.78
N LYS A 342 8.27 27.15 6.28
CA LYS A 342 7.69 27.13 4.93
C LYS A 342 6.76 28.32 4.66
N ALA A 343 5.94 28.67 5.65
CA ALA A 343 4.94 29.74 5.55
C ALA A 343 5.56 31.14 5.62
N THR A 344 6.72 31.30 6.25
CA THR A 344 7.33 32.61 6.52
C THR A 344 8.55 32.91 5.65
N SER A 345 9.65 32.26 5.94
CA SER A 345 10.95 32.61 5.38
C SER A 345 11.49 31.62 4.35
N ARG A 346 11.10 30.33 4.47
CA ARG A 346 11.83 29.21 3.86
C ARG A 346 13.33 29.24 4.17
N ASN A 347 14.07 28.22 3.78
CA ASN A 347 15.53 28.19 3.90
C ASN A 347 16.03 28.59 5.29
N ASN A 348 15.42 28.03 6.34
CA ASN A 348 15.67 28.39 7.73
C ASN A 348 15.32 27.24 8.68
N VAL A 349 15.59 27.42 9.96
CA VAL A 349 15.29 26.50 11.06
C VAL A 349 14.32 27.14 12.02
N ALA A 350 13.25 26.46 12.44
CA ALA A 350 12.44 26.81 13.59
C ALA A 350 12.54 25.73 14.68
N VAL A 351 12.56 26.15 15.93
CA VAL A 351 12.74 25.30 17.10
C VAL A 351 11.49 25.39 17.98
N ALA A 352 10.95 24.24 18.37
CA ALA A 352 9.79 24.19 19.25
C ALA A 352 10.04 24.95 20.57
N GLY A 353 9.08 25.80 20.93
CA GLY A 353 9.18 26.68 22.10
C GLY A 353 10.10 27.91 21.93
N ARG A 354 10.83 28.03 20.80
CA ARG A 354 11.72 29.18 20.53
C ARG A 354 11.40 29.95 19.25
N GLY A 355 10.67 29.32 18.33
CA GLY A 355 10.33 29.90 17.02
C GLY A 355 11.49 29.88 16.01
N LEU A 356 11.47 30.81 15.05
CA LEU A 356 12.47 30.92 13.99
C LEU A 356 13.86 31.26 14.54
N VAL A 357 14.85 30.53 14.14
CA VAL A 357 16.27 30.83 14.41
C VAL A 357 16.83 31.49 13.17
N MET A 358 16.98 32.79 13.20
CA MET A 358 17.55 33.57 12.10
C MET A 358 19.01 33.15 11.84
N THR A 359 19.27 32.51 10.74
CA THR A 359 20.62 32.40 10.18
C THR A 359 20.95 33.78 9.61
N PRO A 360 22.08 34.42 9.98
CA PRO A 360 22.42 35.73 9.43
C PRO A 360 22.47 35.66 7.90
N PRO A 361 21.95 36.67 7.16
CA PRO A 361 21.99 36.66 5.71
C PRO A 361 23.44 36.67 5.28
N GLN A 362 23.91 35.57 4.69
CA GLN A 362 25.14 35.67 3.92
C GLN A 362 24.85 36.54 2.69
N THR A 363 25.63 37.59 2.54
CA THR A 363 25.65 38.46 1.37
C THR A 363 25.52 37.64 0.10
N GLY A 364 24.53 38.03 -0.73
CA GLY A 364 24.03 37.25 -1.88
C GLY A 364 25.09 36.75 -2.86
N PRO A 365 24.71 35.88 -3.78
CA PRO A 365 25.62 35.22 -4.69
C PRO A 365 26.36 36.26 -5.51
N ARG A 366 27.70 36.32 -5.37
CA ARG A 366 28.56 36.97 -6.35
C ARG A 366 28.36 36.20 -7.66
N VAL A 367 27.61 36.78 -8.58
CA VAL A 367 27.60 36.36 -10.00
C VAL A 367 29.02 36.55 -10.55
N ILE A 368 29.79 35.47 -10.55
CA ILE A 368 31.06 35.47 -11.30
C ILE A 368 30.67 35.18 -12.75
N ASN A 369 30.46 36.25 -13.51
CA ASN A 369 30.43 36.17 -14.97
C ASN A 369 31.82 35.70 -15.45
N ARG A 370 31.95 34.44 -15.84
CA ARG A 370 33.12 34.01 -16.62
C ARG A 370 33.01 34.63 -18.00
N PRO A 371 34.02 35.35 -18.47
CA PRO A 371 34.04 35.85 -19.82
C PRO A 371 34.06 34.65 -20.80
N LYS A 372 33.23 34.72 -21.83
CA LYS A 372 33.30 33.83 -22.98
C LYS A 372 34.67 34.08 -23.65
N THR A 373 35.60 33.15 -23.51
CA THR A 373 36.79 33.09 -24.37
C THR A 373 36.32 32.59 -25.72
N GLY A 374 36.57 33.39 -26.75
CA GLY A 374 36.31 33.16 -28.15
C GLY A 374 37.11 31.99 -28.76
#